data_10c83ce4ffd20d741f2fd874f37f55a1
#
_entry.id   10c83ce4ffd20d741f2fd874f37f55a1
#
_cell.length_a   1.000
_cell.length_b   1.000
_cell.length_c   1.000
_cell.angle_alpha   90.00
_cell.angle_beta   90.00
_cell.angle_gamma   90.00
#
_symmetry.space_group_name_H-M   'P 1'
#
loop_
_entity.id
_entity.type
_entity.pdbx_description
1 polymer ?
#
loop_
_entity_poly.entity_id
_entity_poly.type
_entity_poly.pdbx_seq_one_letter_code
_entity_poly.pdbx_strand_id
1 'polypeptide(L)' 'MKLYEVLSVISGSTKITIYAGCITIFSGKMAETTKEKWKEDVETYLDCEVIRLNVANDAITIAV' A
#
# COMPACT_ATOMS: atom_id res chain seq x y z
N MET A 1 -10.93 -3.93 6.80
CA MET A 1 -10.48 -2.73 6.10
C MET A 1 -9.81 -3.13 4.80
N LYS A 2 -10.23 -2.52 3.71
CA LYS A 2 -9.69 -2.85 2.39
C LYS A 2 -8.45 -2.01 2.10
N LEU A 3 -7.60 -2.52 1.22
CA LEU A 3 -6.34 -1.85 0.90
C LEU A 3 -6.56 -0.40 0.44
N TYR A 4 -7.55 -0.16 -0.44
CA TYR A 4 -7.79 1.19 -0.94
C TYR A 4 -8.19 2.16 0.19
N GLU A 5 -8.84 1.66 1.23
CA GLU A 5 -9.22 2.48 2.36
C GLU A 5 -8.00 2.95 3.17
N VAL A 6 -7.05 2.04 3.35
CA VAL A 6 -5.80 2.37 4.05
C VAL A 6 -5.00 3.36 3.23
N LEU A 7 -4.85 3.10 1.92
CA LEU A 7 -4.03 3.95 1.07
C LEU A 7 -4.60 5.35 0.91
N SER A 8 -5.93 5.50 0.99
CA SER A 8 -6.56 6.80 0.80
C SER A 8 -6.26 7.80 1.93
N VAL A 9 -5.79 7.34 3.07
CA VAL A 9 -5.48 8.21 4.21
C VAL A 9 -3.99 8.40 4.44
N ILE A 10 -3.16 7.83 3.58
CA ILE A 10 -1.71 7.94 3.71
C ILE A 10 -1.19 9.13 2.90
N SER A 11 -0.31 9.91 3.49
CA SER A 11 0.33 11.03 2.81
C SER A 11 1.18 10.55 1.64
N GLY A 12 1.19 11.33 0.54
CA GLY A 12 1.98 10.99 -0.64
C GLY A 12 3.47 10.88 -0.39
N SER A 13 3.99 11.55 0.64
CA SER A 13 5.42 11.50 0.98
C SER A 13 5.79 10.30 1.86
N THR A 14 4.79 9.58 2.36
CA THR A 14 5.03 8.43 3.24
C THR A 14 5.53 7.24 2.45
N LYS A 15 6.57 6.59 2.96
CA LYS A 15 7.08 5.36 2.37
C LYS A 15 6.20 4.20 2.75
N ILE A 16 5.81 3.38 1.77
CA ILE A 16 4.96 2.22 2.04
C ILE A 16 5.55 0.98 1.37
N THR A 17 5.24 -0.18 1.94
CA THR A 17 5.56 -1.47 1.34
C THR A 17 4.30 -2.33 1.45
N ILE A 18 3.88 -2.91 0.34
CA ILE A 18 2.68 -3.74 0.29
C ILE A 18 3.05 -5.16 -0.06
N TYR A 19 2.60 -6.10 0.75
CA TYR A 19 2.84 -7.53 0.54
C TYR A 19 1.55 -8.28 0.29
N ALA A 20 1.59 -9.25 -0.60
CA ALA A 20 0.53 -10.24 -0.76
C ALA A 20 1.16 -11.60 -0.53
N GLY A 21 0.92 -12.17 0.66
CA GLY A 21 1.61 -13.39 1.06
C GLY A 21 3.10 -13.14 1.19
N CYS A 22 3.89 -13.85 0.40
CA CYS A 22 5.35 -13.72 0.41
C CYS A 22 5.87 -12.77 -0.67
N ILE A 23 4.97 -12.16 -1.44
CA ILE A 23 5.35 -11.35 -2.59
C ILE A 23 5.22 -9.87 -2.26
N THR A 24 6.26 -9.09 -2.56
CA THR A 24 6.20 -7.63 -2.45
C THR A 24 5.50 -7.08 -3.69
N ILE A 25 4.35 -6.45 -3.48
CA ILE A 25 3.58 -5.86 -4.58
C ILE A 25 4.13 -4.49 -4.94
N PHE A 26 4.45 -3.70 -3.92
CA PHE A 26 4.94 -2.33 -4.12
C PHE A 26 5.83 -1.92 -2.96
N SER A 27 6.87 -1.15 -3.24
CA SER A 27 7.71 -0.54 -2.23
C SER A 27 8.17 0.82 -2.74
N GLY A 28 7.90 1.87 -1.98
CA GLY A 28 8.25 3.23 -2.38
C GLY A 28 7.34 4.23 -1.71
N LYS A 29 7.32 5.47 -2.23
CA LYS A 29 6.46 6.51 -1.68
C LYS A 29 5.03 6.33 -2.17
N MET A 30 4.07 6.68 -1.32
CA MET A 30 2.65 6.58 -1.65
C MET A 30 2.31 7.29 -2.96
N ALA A 31 2.88 8.47 -3.19
CA ALA A 31 2.61 9.24 -4.42
C ALA A 31 3.01 8.49 -5.69
N GLU A 32 3.97 7.59 -5.61
CA GLU A 32 4.45 6.85 -6.78
C GLU A 32 3.43 5.82 -7.26
N THR A 33 2.54 5.37 -6.39
CA THR A 33 1.55 4.38 -6.75
C THR A 33 0.21 5.00 -7.16
N THR A 34 0.00 6.30 -6.87
CA THR A 34 -1.28 6.95 -7.13
C THR A 34 -1.22 8.18 -8.03
N LYS A 35 -0.10 8.40 -8.71
CA LYS A 35 0.14 9.67 -9.42
C LYS A 35 -1.02 10.11 -10.30
N GLU A 36 -1.45 9.29 -11.23
CA GLU A 36 -2.63 9.57 -12.07
C GLU A 36 -3.63 8.44 -11.95
N LYS A 37 -3.13 7.25 -11.78
CA LYS A 37 -3.93 6.05 -11.56
C LYS A 37 -3.10 5.08 -10.75
N TRP A 38 -3.75 4.14 -10.12
CA TRP A 38 -3.05 3.12 -9.35
C TRP A 38 -2.15 2.31 -10.27
N LYS A 39 -0.97 1.96 -9.78
CA LYS A 39 -0.12 1.03 -10.51
C LYS A 39 -0.85 -0.28 -10.65
N GLU A 40 -0.63 -0.96 -11.76
CA GLU A 40 -1.35 -2.19 -12.09
C GLU A 40 -1.33 -3.23 -10.98
N ASP A 41 -0.16 -3.47 -10.40
CA ASP A 41 -0.03 -4.46 -9.33
C ASP A 41 -0.83 -4.05 -8.08
N VAL A 42 -0.78 -2.78 -7.73
CA VAL A 42 -1.52 -2.28 -6.57
C VAL A 42 -3.03 -2.31 -6.85
N GLU A 43 -3.43 -1.93 -8.06
CA GLU A 43 -4.83 -1.90 -8.44
C GLU A 43 -5.49 -3.27 -8.30
N THR A 44 -4.76 -4.32 -8.65
CA THR A 44 -5.26 -5.69 -8.54
C THR A 44 -5.66 -6.05 -7.11
N TYR A 45 -4.98 -5.46 -6.13
CA TYR A 45 -5.19 -5.79 -4.72
C TYR A 45 -5.98 -4.76 -3.93
N LEU A 46 -6.50 -3.71 -4.58
CA LEU A 46 -7.20 -2.64 -3.86
C LEU A 46 -8.41 -3.12 -3.07
N ASP A 47 -9.10 -4.14 -3.53
CA ASP A 47 -10.27 -4.67 -2.85
C ASP A 47 -9.95 -5.76 -1.84
N CYS A 48 -8.68 -6.10 -1.67
CA CYS A 48 -8.29 -7.13 -0.72
C CYS A 48 -8.35 -6.60 0.72
N GLU A 49 -8.72 -7.48 1.65
CA GLU A 49 -8.71 -7.13 3.06
C GLU A 49 -7.27 -6.99 3.56
N VAL A 50 -7.01 -5.94 4.33
CA VAL A 50 -5.72 -5.78 4.99
C VAL A 50 -5.70 -6.72 6.19
N ILE A 51 -4.74 -7.62 6.21
CA ILE A 51 -4.60 -8.59 7.30
C ILE A 51 -3.55 -8.19 8.32
N ARG A 52 -2.66 -7.26 7.95
CA ARG A 52 -1.66 -6.74 8.88
C ARG A 52 -1.24 -5.34 8.47
N LEU A 53 -1.10 -4.47 9.45
CA LEU A 53 -0.62 -3.11 9.23
C LEU A 53 0.41 -2.81 10.30
N ASN A 54 1.60 -2.35 9.89
CA ASN A 54 2.66 -2.01 10.81
C ASN A 54 3.26 -0.67 10.43
N VAL A 55 3.51 0.17 11.42
CA VAL A 55 4.11 1.49 11.21
C VAL A 55 5.40 1.58 12.01
N ALA A 56 6.51 1.90 11.35
CA ALA A 56 7.80 2.03 12.01
C ALA A 56 8.70 2.94 11.19
N ASN A 57 9.44 3.83 11.87
CA ASN A 57 10.43 4.70 11.21
C ASN A 57 9.88 5.48 10.02
N ASP A 58 8.69 6.03 10.17
CA ASP A 58 8.01 6.81 9.13
C ASP A 58 7.69 5.99 7.88
N ALA A 59 7.66 4.67 8.00
CA ALA A 59 7.31 3.78 6.92
C ALA A 59 6.14 2.89 7.36
N ILE A 60 5.30 2.53 6.42
CA ILE A 60 4.13 1.70 6.68
C ILE A 60 4.25 0.41 5.88
N THR A 61 4.09 -0.72 6.56
CA THR A 61 4.08 -2.03 5.93
C THR A 61 2.66 -2.56 5.97
N ILE A 62 2.14 -2.95 4.81
CA ILE A 62 0.77 -3.42 4.67
C ILE A 62 0.79 -4.82 4.07
N ALA A 63 0.09 -5.74 4.71
CA ALA A 63 -0.07 -7.11 4.19
C ALA A 63 -1.53 -7.36 3.84
N VAL A 64 -1.76 -7.92 2.68
CA VAL A 64 -3.10 -8.29 2.22
C VAL A 64 -3.20 -9.76 1.86
#